data_f57fcb16d05f7fe0475afcba1ccc5638
#
_entry.id   f57fcb16d05f7fe0475afcba1ccc5638
#
_cell.length_a   1.000
_cell.length_b   1.000
_cell.length_c   1.000
_cell.angle_alpha   90.00
_cell.angle_beta   90.00
_cell.angle_gamma   90.00
#
_symmetry.space_group_name_H-M   'P 1'
#
loop_
_entity.id
_entity.type
_entity.pdbx_description
1 polymer ?
#
loop_
_entity_poly.entity_id
_entity_poly.type
_entity_poly.pdbx_seq_one_letter_code
_entity_poly.pdbx_strand_id
1 'polypeptide(L)'
;MTSLFDPVLLARGPALPNRFMLSPLTNHQSNADGTLSDGEHKWLEMRAIGGFGLVMTCASHVQQVGQGFPGQLGCFGDQHLAGLKRIADTIRAAGKVSYVQLHHAGNRSPKELIGEAPVCPSDDAETGARELTHAEVEQLIADFIAAAVRCDKAGFDGVELHGAHGYIICQFLSSDNNKRTDEFGGSLENRARVLMRIVDGVREQCRPDLQLAVRLSPERFGMLVDEIREVFAWLVASGKVDLIDMSLWDVFKEAHEPEHAGKQLLDLFTSIPRGNVKLAVAGKIATPQDAQKVIDLGADIATLGRGAILHHDFPNKTKADPHFTPRTLPVAAEVLRSEGLSEPFVNYMKVWTGFVSE
;
A
#
# COMPACT_ATOMS: atom_id res chain seq x y z
N MET A 1 8.82 0.74 -27.40
CA MET A 1 7.76 0.61 -26.38
C MET A 1 8.36 -0.10 -25.18
N THR A 2 8.11 0.40 -23.98
CA THR A 2 8.52 -0.24 -22.74
C THR A 2 7.67 -1.48 -22.49
N SER A 3 8.29 -2.63 -22.25
CA SER A 3 7.57 -3.89 -22.01
C SER A 3 7.21 -4.05 -20.52
N LEU A 4 6.08 -4.67 -20.23
CA LEU A 4 5.71 -5.09 -18.86
C LEU A 4 6.76 -5.99 -18.19
N PHE A 5 7.62 -6.64 -19.00
CA PHE A 5 8.66 -7.56 -18.52
C PHE A 5 10.07 -6.95 -18.51
N ASP A 6 10.19 -5.67 -18.85
CA ASP A 6 11.46 -4.95 -18.66
C ASP A 6 11.68 -4.73 -17.15
N PRO A 7 12.91 -4.91 -16.65
CA PRO A 7 13.22 -4.65 -15.25
C PRO A 7 13.04 -3.17 -14.93
N VAL A 8 12.72 -2.89 -13.66
CA VAL A 8 12.62 -1.52 -13.13
C VAL A 8 13.74 -1.31 -12.11
N LEU A 9 14.65 -0.39 -12.45
CA LEU A 9 15.71 0.02 -11.54
C LEU A 9 15.18 1.15 -10.64
N LEU A 10 15.26 0.96 -9.32
CA LEU A 10 15.04 2.01 -8.34
C LEU A 10 16.39 2.65 -7.97
N ALA A 11 16.37 3.76 -7.25
CA ALA A 11 17.59 4.42 -6.81
C ALA A 11 18.37 3.58 -5.80
N ARG A 12 17.70 2.68 -5.10
CA ARG A 12 18.26 1.81 -4.03
C ARG A 12 17.77 0.38 -4.19
N GLY A 13 18.50 -0.56 -3.58
CA GLY A 13 18.13 -1.97 -3.48
C GLY A 13 18.08 -2.72 -4.81
N PRO A 14 17.47 -3.90 -4.83
CA PRO A 14 17.40 -4.73 -6.02
C PRO A 14 16.45 -4.17 -7.08
N ALA A 15 16.75 -4.44 -8.36
CA ALA A 15 15.83 -4.16 -9.46
C ALA A 15 14.59 -5.05 -9.37
N LEU A 16 13.42 -4.50 -9.68
CA LEU A 16 12.22 -5.31 -9.92
C LEU A 16 12.41 -6.07 -11.24
N PRO A 17 12.19 -7.38 -11.29
CA PRO A 17 12.39 -8.16 -12.52
C PRO A 17 11.34 -7.91 -13.62
N ASN A 18 10.26 -7.23 -13.28
CA ASN A 18 9.21 -6.79 -14.21
C ASN A 18 8.38 -5.66 -13.58
N ARG A 19 7.36 -5.17 -14.30
CA ARG A 19 6.53 -4.01 -13.96
C ARG A 19 5.22 -4.37 -13.25
N PHE A 20 5.07 -5.58 -12.73
CA PHE A 20 3.91 -6.01 -11.97
C PHE A 20 4.17 -5.97 -10.46
N MET A 21 3.32 -5.27 -9.74
CA MET A 21 3.33 -5.19 -8.29
C MET A 21 2.05 -5.78 -7.71
N LEU A 22 2.17 -6.64 -6.71
CA LEU A 22 1.02 -7.06 -5.90
C LEU A 22 0.58 -5.90 -5.02
N SER A 23 -0.65 -5.45 -5.18
CA SER A 23 -1.24 -4.45 -4.27
C SER A 23 -1.34 -4.99 -2.85
N PRO A 24 -1.06 -4.17 -1.83
CA PRO A 24 -1.40 -4.54 -0.45
C PRO A 24 -2.92 -4.67 -0.31
N LEU A 25 -3.39 -5.84 0.07
CA LEU A 25 -4.81 -6.18 0.13
C LEU A 25 -5.22 -6.60 1.53
N THR A 26 -6.34 -6.06 2.01
CA THR A 26 -7.02 -6.59 3.20
C THR A 26 -7.41 -8.05 2.93
N ASN A 27 -6.96 -8.97 3.77
CA ASN A 27 -7.10 -10.41 3.53
C ASN A 27 -7.58 -11.23 4.74
N HIS A 28 -7.53 -10.66 5.95
CA HIS A 28 -7.98 -11.31 7.20
C HIS A 28 -7.28 -12.64 7.52
N GLN A 29 -6.07 -12.88 7.00
CA GLN A 29 -5.44 -14.20 7.03
C GLN A 29 -4.45 -14.42 8.17
N SER A 30 -3.87 -13.36 8.76
CA SER A 30 -2.93 -13.50 9.87
C SER A 30 -3.63 -13.91 11.17
N ASN A 31 -2.86 -14.32 12.18
CA ASN A 31 -3.39 -14.70 13.49
C ASN A 31 -3.98 -13.47 14.21
N ALA A 32 -4.80 -13.70 15.24
CA ALA A 32 -5.47 -12.65 15.99
C ALA A 32 -4.49 -11.67 16.68
N ASP A 33 -3.30 -12.15 17.05
CA ASP A 33 -2.21 -11.36 17.64
C ASP A 33 -1.32 -10.64 16.60
N GLY A 34 -1.69 -10.72 15.32
CA GLY A 34 -0.94 -10.15 14.20
C GLY A 34 0.27 -10.96 13.75
N THR A 35 0.53 -12.14 14.34
CA THR A 35 1.60 -13.02 13.85
C THR A 35 1.21 -13.67 12.52
N LEU A 36 2.20 -13.96 11.69
CA LEU A 36 2.00 -14.59 10.38
C LEU A 36 1.34 -15.96 10.49
N SER A 37 0.26 -16.19 9.75
CA SER A 37 -0.34 -17.51 9.56
C SER A 37 0.23 -18.21 8.32
N ASP A 38 0.04 -19.53 8.24
CA ASP A 38 0.38 -20.29 7.02
C ASP A 38 -0.50 -19.90 5.82
N GLY A 39 -1.74 -19.44 6.07
CA GLY A 39 -2.64 -18.97 5.03
C GLY A 39 -2.11 -17.71 4.33
N GLU A 40 -1.68 -16.71 5.10
CA GLU A 40 -1.11 -15.50 4.54
C GLU A 40 0.27 -15.75 3.90
N HIS A 41 1.09 -16.60 4.52
CA HIS A 41 2.36 -17.01 3.93
C HIS A 41 2.15 -17.63 2.54
N LYS A 42 1.24 -18.63 2.42
CA LYS A 42 0.91 -19.28 1.15
C LYS A 42 0.39 -18.29 0.11
N TRP A 43 -0.46 -17.35 0.53
CA TRP A 43 -0.97 -16.30 -0.34
C TRP A 43 0.16 -15.50 -1.01
N LEU A 44 1.15 -15.04 -0.22
CA LEU A 44 2.28 -14.26 -0.71
C LEU A 44 3.25 -15.11 -1.55
N GLU A 45 3.53 -16.33 -1.12
CA GLU A 45 4.38 -17.29 -1.86
C GLU A 45 3.83 -17.56 -3.26
N MET A 46 2.52 -17.82 -3.39
CA MET A 46 1.90 -18.07 -4.69
C MET A 46 2.03 -16.87 -5.63
N ARG A 47 1.95 -15.63 -5.15
CA ARG A 47 2.15 -14.43 -5.99
C ARG A 47 3.61 -14.25 -6.40
N ALA A 48 4.54 -14.58 -5.52
CA ALA A 48 5.97 -14.57 -5.84
C ALA A 48 6.29 -15.57 -6.95
N ILE A 49 5.84 -16.83 -6.83
CA ILE A 49 5.97 -17.88 -7.84
C ILE A 49 5.17 -17.52 -9.11
N GLY A 50 4.01 -16.87 -8.93
CA GLY A 50 3.13 -16.41 -10.01
C GLY A 50 3.69 -15.29 -10.87
N GLY A 51 4.86 -14.73 -10.49
CA GLY A 51 5.62 -13.85 -11.36
C GLY A 51 5.53 -12.36 -11.05
N PHE A 52 4.84 -11.94 -9.98
CA PHE A 52 4.86 -10.53 -9.57
C PHE A 52 6.28 -10.10 -9.26
N GLY A 53 6.75 -8.99 -9.87
CA GLY A 53 8.10 -8.46 -9.69
C GLY A 53 8.33 -7.91 -8.30
N LEU A 54 7.31 -7.25 -7.73
CA LEU A 54 7.26 -6.80 -6.35
C LEU A 54 6.05 -7.44 -5.66
N VAL A 55 6.30 -8.13 -4.54
CA VAL A 55 5.28 -8.73 -3.69
C VAL A 55 5.20 -7.97 -2.38
N MET A 56 4.04 -7.35 -2.12
CA MET A 56 3.78 -6.57 -0.92
C MET A 56 2.84 -7.32 0.02
N THR A 57 3.10 -7.25 1.32
CA THR A 57 2.19 -7.78 2.36
C THR A 57 0.85 -7.03 2.34
N CYS A 58 -0.13 -7.50 3.09
CA CYS A 58 -1.26 -6.65 3.46
C CYS A 58 -0.77 -5.42 4.24
N ALA A 59 -1.66 -4.44 4.43
CA ALA A 59 -1.43 -3.33 5.35
C ALA A 59 -1.09 -3.89 6.75
N SER A 60 0.15 -3.67 7.23
CA SER A 60 0.67 -4.27 8.47
C SER A 60 0.73 -3.20 9.56
N HIS A 61 0.05 -3.42 10.69
CA HIS A 61 -0.11 -2.36 11.69
C HIS A 61 1.13 -2.15 12.54
N VAL A 62 1.49 -0.87 12.73
CA VAL A 62 2.70 -0.41 13.44
C VAL A 62 2.47 -0.16 14.93
N GLN A 63 1.20 -0.11 15.36
CA GLN A 63 0.75 -0.03 16.76
C GLN A 63 -0.46 -0.94 16.92
N GLN A 64 -0.68 -1.50 18.12
CA GLN A 64 -1.84 -2.34 18.37
C GLN A 64 -3.15 -1.55 18.21
N VAL A 65 -3.21 -0.32 18.70
CA VAL A 65 -4.35 0.60 18.53
C VAL A 65 -4.60 0.98 17.07
N GLY A 66 -3.63 0.78 16.20
CA GLY A 66 -3.73 1.02 14.75
C GLY A 66 -4.25 -0.15 13.93
N GLN A 67 -4.65 -1.25 14.55
CA GLN A 67 -5.23 -2.39 13.84
C GLN A 67 -6.56 -2.01 13.16
N GLY A 68 -6.68 -2.30 11.86
CA GLY A 68 -7.84 -1.90 11.05
C GLY A 68 -8.83 -3.02 10.76
N PHE A 69 -8.43 -4.29 10.91
CA PHE A 69 -9.30 -5.45 10.64
C PHE A 69 -8.81 -6.71 11.37
N PRO A 70 -9.69 -7.68 11.65
CA PRO A 70 -9.30 -8.96 12.25
C PRO A 70 -8.32 -9.72 11.35
N GLY A 71 -7.34 -10.40 11.93
CA GLY A 71 -6.34 -11.16 11.18
C GLY A 71 -5.43 -10.27 10.32
N GLN A 72 -5.19 -9.04 10.73
CA GLN A 72 -4.21 -8.15 10.11
C GLN A 72 -2.81 -8.50 10.57
N LEU A 73 -1.87 -8.61 9.63
CA LEU A 73 -0.45 -8.80 9.94
C LEU A 73 0.08 -7.62 10.77
N GLY A 74 0.83 -7.90 11.83
CA GLY A 74 1.47 -6.90 12.69
C GLY A 74 2.95 -6.74 12.36
N CYS A 75 3.47 -5.55 12.64
CA CYS A 75 4.90 -5.25 12.64
C CYS A 75 5.31 -4.35 13.82
N PHE A 76 4.44 -4.24 14.84
CA PHE A 76 4.59 -3.35 15.98
C PHE A 76 5.51 -3.89 17.11
N GLY A 77 5.90 -5.15 17.07
CA GLY A 77 6.73 -5.77 18.11
C GLY A 77 7.63 -6.88 17.56
N ASP A 78 8.63 -7.28 18.33
CA ASP A 78 9.62 -8.28 17.93
C ASP A 78 9.05 -9.70 17.81
N GLN A 79 7.86 -9.96 18.40
CA GLN A 79 7.12 -11.21 18.19
C GLN A 79 6.77 -11.46 16.72
N HIS A 80 6.72 -10.42 15.89
CA HIS A 80 6.44 -10.53 14.46
C HIS A 80 7.67 -10.86 13.61
N LEU A 81 8.90 -10.66 14.16
CA LEU A 81 10.15 -10.72 13.39
C LEU A 81 10.35 -12.06 12.68
N ALA A 82 10.06 -13.18 13.34
CA ALA A 82 10.22 -14.51 12.75
C ALA A 82 9.29 -14.72 11.54
N GLY A 83 8.02 -14.30 11.66
CA GLY A 83 7.05 -14.38 10.57
C GLY A 83 7.41 -13.44 9.41
N LEU A 84 7.80 -12.21 9.70
CA LEU A 84 8.26 -11.25 8.72
C LEU A 84 9.48 -11.77 7.95
N LYS A 85 10.46 -12.34 8.67
CA LYS A 85 11.64 -12.95 8.03
C LYS A 85 11.25 -14.10 7.10
N ARG A 86 10.31 -14.97 7.53
CA ARG A 86 9.82 -16.09 6.71
C ARG A 86 9.24 -15.58 5.38
N ILE A 87 8.45 -14.49 5.39
CA ILE A 87 7.90 -13.86 4.18
C ILE A 87 9.04 -13.37 3.27
N ALA A 88 9.96 -12.56 3.83
CA ALA A 88 11.06 -11.97 3.07
C ALA A 88 11.92 -13.05 2.39
N ASP A 89 12.29 -14.11 3.13
CA ASP A 89 13.08 -15.22 2.61
C ASP A 89 12.36 -15.97 1.49
N THR A 90 11.05 -16.22 1.64
CA THR A 90 10.25 -16.91 0.62
C THR A 90 10.15 -16.12 -0.67
N ILE A 91 9.87 -14.81 -0.59
CA ILE A 91 9.77 -13.94 -1.76
C ILE A 91 11.13 -13.82 -2.46
N ARG A 92 12.21 -13.67 -1.69
CA ARG A 92 13.57 -13.62 -2.21
C ARG A 92 13.97 -14.94 -2.88
N ALA A 93 13.61 -16.09 -2.31
CA ALA A 93 13.90 -17.41 -2.90
C ALA A 93 13.20 -17.57 -4.27
N ALA A 94 12.07 -16.90 -4.50
CA ALA A 94 11.41 -16.83 -5.79
C ALA A 94 12.04 -15.80 -6.77
N GLY A 95 13.12 -15.11 -6.36
CA GLY A 95 13.77 -14.08 -7.17
C GLY A 95 12.94 -12.80 -7.33
N LYS A 96 12.14 -12.45 -6.33
CA LYS A 96 11.26 -11.28 -6.34
C LYS A 96 11.63 -10.30 -5.23
N VAL A 97 11.16 -9.06 -5.40
CA VAL A 97 11.36 -7.97 -4.44
C VAL A 97 10.23 -7.99 -3.41
N SER A 98 10.58 -7.88 -2.13
CA SER A 98 9.67 -8.01 -1.00
C SER A 98 9.46 -6.68 -0.27
N TYR A 99 8.19 -6.28 -0.06
CA TYR A 99 7.84 -5.09 0.71
C TYR A 99 6.83 -5.40 1.81
N VAL A 100 6.89 -4.60 2.89
CA VAL A 100 5.84 -4.50 3.90
C VAL A 100 5.17 -3.14 3.79
N GLN A 101 3.84 -3.11 3.72
CA GLN A 101 3.12 -1.85 3.85
C GLN A 101 2.89 -1.53 5.34
N LEU A 102 3.49 -0.45 5.82
CA LEU A 102 3.36 0.06 7.18
C LEU A 102 2.07 0.87 7.32
N HIS A 103 1.26 0.54 8.31
CA HIS A 103 -0.12 1.01 8.41
C HIS A 103 -0.54 1.30 9.85
N HIS A 104 -1.45 2.26 9.99
CA HIS A 104 -2.23 2.52 11.19
C HIS A 104 -3.61 3.03 10.75
N ALA A 105 -4.68 2.37 11.20
CA ALA A 105 -6.02 2.65 10.67
C ALA A 105 -6.59 4.02 11.12
N GLY A 106 -6.05 4.62 12.18
CA GLY A 106 -6.51 5.91 12.66
C GLY A 106 -7.96 5.84 13.19
N ASN A 107 -8.80 6.80 12.84
CA ASN A 107 -10.22 6.81 13.22
C ASN A 107 -11.02 5.62 12.66
N ARG A 108 -10.43 4.83 11.76
CA ARG A 108 -11.05 3.63 11.17
C ARG A 108 -10.66 2.33 11.90
N SER A 109 -9.89 2.39 12.97
CA SER A 109 -9.65 1.22 13.84
C SER A 109 -10.95 0.81 14.52
N PRO A 110 -11.43 -0.46 14.37
CA PRO A 110 -12.66 -0.88 15.02
C PRO A 110 -12.47 -0.95 16.54
N LYS A 111 -13.25 -0.19 17.30
CA LYS A 111 -13.17 -0.11 18.77
C LYS A 111 -13.24 -1.49 19.44
N GLU A 112 -14.11 -2.35 18.94
CA GLU A 112 -14.31 -3.69 19.49
C GLU A 112 -13.08 -4.58 19.26
N LEU A 113 -12.30 -4.32 18.22
CA LEU A 113 -11.11 -5.08 17.90
C LEU A 113 -9.89 -4.63 18.72
N ILE A 114 -9.73 -3.31 18.88
CA ILE A 114 -8.57 -2.73 19.59
C ILE A 114 -8.79 -2.58 21.10
N GLY A 115 -10.04 -2.69 21.56
CA GLY A 115 -10.41 -2.64 23.00
C GLY A 115 -10.47 -1.24 23.61
N GLU A 116 -10.24 -0.18 22.82
CA GLU A 116 -10.25 1.21 23.25
C GLU A 116 -10.77 2.14 22.16
N ALA A 117 -10.93 3.44 22.46
CA ALA A 117 -11.28 4.43 21.45
C ALA A 117 -10.16 4.54 20.39
N PRO A 118 -10.50 4.55 19.08
CA PRO A 118 -9.50 4.80 18.06
C PRO A 118 -8.91 6.21 18.20
N VAL A 119 -7.77 6.44 17.55
CA VAL A 119 -7.05 7.71 17.61
C VAL A 119 -6.89 8.32 16.22
N CYS A 120 -6.86 9.65 16.15
CA CYS A 120 -6.74 10.40 14.90
C CYS A 120 -6.13 11.79 15.13
N PRO A 121 -5.88 12.59 14.09
CA PRO A 121 -5.31 13.92 14.26
C PRO A 121 -6.16 14.88 15.10
N SER A 122 -7.50 14.79 15.03
CA SER A 122 -8.45 15.63 15.75
C SER A 122 -9.70 14.83 16.11
N ASP A 123 -10.37 15.16 17.20
CA ASP A 123 -11.58 14.45 17.65
C ASP A 123 -12.58 14.24 16.51
N ASP A 124 -13.06 13.02 16.38
CA ASP A 124 -14.03 12.62 15.36
C ASP A 124 -15.26 12.00 16.04
N ALA A 125 -16.33 12.82 16.13
CA ALA A 125 -17.56 12.41 16.78
C ALA A 125 -18.32 11.31 16.02
N GLU A 126 -18.11 11.14 14.72
CA GLU A 126 -18.78 10.12 13.91
C GLU A 126 -18.23 8.72 14.24
N THR A 127 -16.92 8.59 14.36
CA THR A 127 -16.25 7.31 14.67
C THR A 127 -16.00 7.11 16.17
N GLY A 128 -16.12 8.18 16.98
CA GLY A 128 -15.74 8.19 18.39
C GLY A 128 -14.23 8.15 18.62
N ALA A 129 -13.45 8.48 17.60
CA ALA A 129 -12.01 8.58 17.71
C ALA A 129 -11.61 9.87 18.45
N ARG A 130 -10.60 9.76 19.30
CA ARG A 130 -10.04 10.91 20.04
C ARG A 130 -8.82 11.50 19.34
N GLU A 131 -8.59 12.77 19.59
CA GLU A 131 -7.38 13.45 19.15
C GLU A 131 -6.14 12.84 19.84
N LEU A 132 -5.08 12.64 19.05
CA LEU A 132 -3.74 12.32 19.56
C LEU A 132 -3.14 13.54 20.26
N THR A 133 -2.63 13.37 21.47
CA THR A 133 -1.78 14.39 22.10
C THR A 133 -0.51 14.60 21.29
N HIS A 134 0.19 15.72 21.48
CA HIS A 134 1.47 15.96 20.83
C HIS A 134 2.48 14.82 21.07
N ALA A 135 2.59 14.34 22.32
CA ALA A 135 3.48 13.22 22.65
C ALA A 135 3.10 11.91 21.95
N GLU A 136 1.80 11.65 21.77
CA GLU A 136 1.33 10.47 21.01
C GLU A 136 1.61 10.60 19.50
N VAL A 137 1.58 11.81 18.92
CA VAL A 137 2.01 12.01 17.53
C VAL A 137 3.52 11.73 17.37
N GLU A 138 4.34 12.19 18.31
CA GLU A 138 5.77 11.86 18.34
C GLU A 138 6.01 10.35 18.48
N GLN A 139 5.25 9.68 19.32
CA GLN A 139 5.33 8.22 19.49
C GLN A 139 4.86 7.49 18.23
N LEU A 140 3.79 7.95 17.55
CA LEU A 140 3.33 7.40 16.28
C LEU A 140 4.42 7.44 15.21
N ILE A 141 5.12 8.58 15.08
CA ILE A 141 6.25 8.74 14.16
C ILE A 141 7.36 7.73 14.51
N ALA A 142 7.72 7.64 15.79
CA ALA A 142 8.74 6.72 16.28
C ALA A 142 8.37 5.25 16.00
N ASP A 143 7.10 4.87 16.16
CA ASP A 143 6.63 3.50 15.96
C ASP A 143 6.59 3.11 14.48
N PHE A 144 6.26 4.02 13.56
CA PHE A 144 6.43 3.79 12.12
C PHE A 144 7.89 3.53 11.75
N ILE A 145 8.82 4.32 12.31
CA ILE A 145 10.26 4.16 12.08
C ILE A 145 10.74 2.82 12.68
N ALA A 146 10.34 2.50 13.92
CA ALA A 146 10.70 1.24 14.57
C ALA A 146 10.16 0.02 13.80
N ALA A 147 8.95 0.12 13.23
CA ALA A 147 8.39 -0.93 12.38
C ALA A 147 9.21 -1.08 11.08
N ALA A 148 9.63 0.01 10.45
CA ALA A 148 10.51 -0.04 9.29
C ALA A 148 11.84 -0.72 9.62
N VAL A 149 12.48 -0.35 10.75
CA VAL A 149 13.72 -0.98 11.24
C VAL A 149 13.53 -2.48 11.49
N ARG A 150 12.36 -2.89 12.00
CA ARG A 150 12.03 -4.31 12.22
C ARG A 150 11.88 -5.05 10.89
N CYS A 151 11.22 -4.47 9.89
CA CYS A 151 11.12 -5.04 8.55
C CYS A 151 12.48 -5.14 7.86
N ASP A 152 13.34 -4.14 8.05
CA ASP A 152 14.72 -4.14 7.58
C ASP A 152 15.53 -5.29 8.19
N LYS A 153 15.47 -5.47 9.53
CA LYS A 153 16.10 -6.61 10.24
C LYS A 153 15.54 -7.96 9.80
N ALA A 154 14.25 -8.02 9.43
CA ALA A 154 13.63 -9.23 8.87
C ALA A 154 14.15 -9.55 7.46
N GLY A 155 14.82 -8.61 6.79
CA GLY A 155 15.44 -8.79 5.49
C GLY A 155 14.55 -8.46 4.30
N PHE A 156 13.50 -7.66 4.48
CA PHE A 156 12.75 -7.12 3.36
C PHE A 156 13.59 -6.19 2.50
N ASP A 157 13.29 -6.14 1.22
CA ASP A 157 13.95 -5.24 0.27
C ASP A 157 13.47 -3.80 0.41
N GLY A 158 12.23 -3.62 0.87
CA GLY A 158 11.65 -2.29 1.09
C GLY A 158 10.44 -2.28 2.02
N VAL A 159 10.03 -1.05 2.34
CA VAL A 159 8.79 -0.75 3.07
C VAL A 159 8.00 0.31 2.31
N GLU A 160 6.67 0.29 2.48
CA GLU A 160 5.78 1.31 1.96
C GLU A 160 5.02 1.98 3.10
N LEU A 161 5.02 3.31 3.15
CA LEU A 161 4.21 4.09 4.07
C LEU A 161 2.80 4.26 3.51
N HIS A 162 1.78 3.83 4.26
CA HIS A 162 0.39 3.92 3.82
C HIS A 162 -0.21 5.30 4.08
N GLY A 163 -0.01 6.24 3.15
CA GLY A 163 -0.55 7.60 3.18
C GLY A 163 -1.85 7.78 2.37
N ALA A 164 -2.63 6.71 2.17
CA ALA A 164 -3.83 6.69 1.34
C ALA A 164 -5.08 6.21 2.10
N HIS A 165 -6.22 6.20 1.43
CA HIS A 165 -7.48 5.53 1.82
C HIS A 165 -8.13 6.02 3.13
N GLY A 166 -7.78 7.23 3.60
CA GLY A 166 -8.34 7.76 4.83
C GLY A 166 -7.82 7.09 6.10
N TYR A 167 -6.60 6.52 6.09
CA TYR A 167 -5.91 6.01 7.27
C TYR A 167 -5.03 7.10 7.91
N ILE A 168 -4.34 6.81 8.99
CA ILE A 168 -3.75 7.84 9.87
C ILE A 168 -2.89 8.88 9.13
N ILE A 169 -1.97 8.49 8.24
CA ILE A 169 -1.14 9.45 7.49
C ILE A 169 -2.01 10.28 6.54
N CYS A 170 -2.99 9.66 5.86
CA CYS A 170 -3.96 10.35 5.03
C CYS A 170 -4.81 11.32 5.87
N GLN A 171 -5.21 10.94 7.09
CA GLN A 171 -5.96 11.80 8.01
C GLN A 171 -5.12 13.03 8.44
N PHE A 172 -3.82 12.86 8.67
CA PHE A 172 -2.92 14.01 8.93
C PHE A 172 -2.82 14.93 7.73
N LEU A 173 -2.70 14.41 6.51
CA LEU A 173 -2.64 15.21 5.28
C LEU A 173 -3.94 15.99 5.00
N SER A 174 -5.08 15.43 5.40
CA SER A 174 -6.41 15.98 5.12
C SER A 174 -6.71 17.24 5.93
N SER A 175 -7.07 18.35 5.27
CA SER A 175 -7.60 19.53 5.94
C SER A 175 -8.99 19.31 6.54
N ASP A 176 -9.73 18.28 6.09
CA ASP A 176 -11.04 17.93 6.63
C ASP A 176 -10.94 17.17 7.95
N ASN A 177 -9.96 16.27 8.08
CA ASN A 177 -9.78 15.44 9.28
C ASN A 177 -8.81 16.06 10.29
N ASN A 178 -7.86 16.89 9.84
CA ASN A 178 -6.82 17.47 10.68
C ASN A 178 -7.13 18.94 10.98
N LYS A 179 -7.70 19.19 12.16
CA LYS A 179 -8.04 20.52 12.69
C LYS A 179 -7.03 20.98 13.77
N ARG A 180 -5.89 20.32 13.87
CA ARG A 180 -4.84 20.68 14.86
C ARG A 180 -4.32 22.09 14.64
N THR A 181 -3.91 22.71 15.74
CA THR A 181 -3.36 24.07 15.76
C THR A 181 -1.87 24.11 16.12
N ASP A 182 -1.27 22.94 16.34
CA ASP A 182 0.17 22.76 16.55
C ASP A 182 0.92 22.57 15.22
N GLU A 183 2.19 22.21 15.27
CA GLU A 183 3.05 22.02 14.08
C GLU A 183 2.65 20.83 13.19
N PHE A 184 1.65 20.02 13.57
CA PHE A 184 1.13 18.92 12.77
C PHE A 184 -0.18 19.25 12.07
N GLY A 185 -0.68 20.51 12.16
CA GLY A 185 -1.92 20.96 11.56
C GLY A 185 -1.85 22.33 10.93
N GLY A 186 -2.93 22.76 10.27
CA GLY A 186 -3.01 24.05 9.56
C GLY A 186 -2.48 23.97 8.14
N SER A 187 -1.30 24.53 7.86
CA SER A 187 -0.72 24.53 6.50
C SER A 187 -0.43 23.12 5.98
N LEU A 188 -0.33 22.97 4.66
CA LEU A 188 -0.04 21.66 4.04
C LEU A 188 1.31 21.11 4.53
N GLU A 189 2.33 21.97 4.70
CA GLU A 189 3.64 21.55 5.22
C GLU A 189 3.52 20.96 6.64
N ASN A 190 2.70 21.57 7.48
CA ASN A 190 2.46 21.07 8.83
C ASN A 190 1.70 19.74 8.79
N ARG A 191 0.66 19.65 7.97
CA ARG A 191 -0.11 18.41 7.79
C ARG A 191 0.72 17.27 7.20
N ALA A 192 1.68 17.56 6.34
CA ALA A 192 2.62 16.59 5.77
C ALA A 192 3.78 16.24 6.71
N ARG A 193 3.98 16.97 7.81
CA ARG A 193 5.13 16.82 8.71
C ARG A 193 5.26 15.40 9.28
N VAL A 194 4.17 14.76 9.65
CA VAL A 194 4.20 13.37 10.13
C VAL A 194 4.79 12.45 9.07
N LEU A 195 4.30 12.50 7.83
CA LEU A 195 4.82 11.70 6.72
C LEU A 195 6.30 11.99 6.46
N MET A 196 6.67 13.25 6.36
CA MET A 196 8.05 13.64 6.03
C MET A 196 9.04 13.23 7.13
N ARG A 197 8.66 13.35 8.41
CA ARG A 197 9.49 12.91 9.53
C ARG A 197 9.64 11.38 9.58
N ILE A 198 8.61 10.63 9.24
CA ILE A 198 8.74 9.17 9.11
C ILE A 198 9.71 8.82 7.97
N VAL A 199 9.59 9.47 6.80
CA VAL A 199 10.53 9.30 5.67
C VAL A 199 11.98 9.58 6.10
N ASP A 200 12.19 10.67 6.83
CA ASP A 200 13.50 11.04 7.35
C ASP A 200 14.06 9.98 8.29
N GLY A 201 13.29 9.59 9.29
CA GLY A 201 13.72 8.61 10.30
C GLY A 201 13.95 7.20 9.72
N VAL A 202 13.18 6.77 8.71
CA VAL A 202 13.45 5.51 8.00
C VAL A 202 14.81 5.58 7.31
N ARG A 203 15.14 6.71 6.65
CA ARG A 203 16.45 6.87 5.99
C ARG A 203 17.62 6.95 6.96
N GLU A 204 17.40 7.48 8.15
CA GLU A 204 18.43 7.59 9.18
C GLU A 204 18.72 6.28 9.90
N GLN A 205 17.69 5.42 10.09
CA GLN A 205 17.78 4.27 10.98
C GLN A 205 17.82 2.90 10.27
N CYS A 206 17.41 2.82 9.00
CA CYS A 206 17.47 1.61 8.20
C CYS A 206 18.74 1.56 7.35
N ARG A 207 19.06 0.36 6.81
CA ARG A 207 20.20 0.21 5.91
C ARG A 207 20.08 1.13 4.69
N PRO A 208 21.20 1.63 4.13
CA PRO A 208 21.20 2.62 3.05
C PRO A 208 20.50 2.16 1.75
N ASP A 209 20.46 0.87 1.50
CA ASP A 209 19.88 0.25 0.31
C ASP A 209 18.44 -0.25 0.51
N LEU A 210 17.84 -0.06 1.71
CA LEU A 210 16.40 -0.33 1.90
C LEU A 210 15.58 0.57 0.97
N GLN A 211 14.72 -0.01 0.16
CA GLN A 211 13.80 0.74 -0.69
C GLN A 211 12.66 1.34 0.13
N LEU A 212 12.31 2.59 -0.12
CA LEU A 212 11.22 3.29 0.57
C LEU A 212 10.17 3.73 -0.44
N ALA A 213 8.95 3.24 -0.26
CA ALA A 213 7.77 3.66 -1.00
C ALA A 213 6.82 4.47 -0.13
N VAL A 214 6.00 5.29 -0.79
CA VAL A 214 4.87 6.01 -0.17
C VAL A 214 3.64 5.81 -1.03
N ARG A 215 2.54 5.34 -0.42
CA ARG A 215 1.26 5.25 -1.11
C ARG A 215 0.39 6.44 -0.79
N LEU A 216 -0.20 7.06 -1.83
CA LEU A 216 -1.07 8.24 -1.70
C LEU A 216 -2.40 8.04 -2.42
N SER A 217 -3.48 8.63 -1.88
CA SER A 217 -4.74 8.87 -2.59
C SER A 217 -4.73 10.29 -3.13
N PRO A 218 -4.96 10.51 -4.43
CA PRO A 218 -4.90 11.85 -5.01
C PRO A 218 -6.12 12.71 -4.68
N GLU A 219 -7.24 12.09 -4.40
CA GLU A 219 -8.54 12.68 -4.11
C GLU A 219 -9.35 11.77 -3.19
N ARG A 220 -10.52 12.17 -2.75
CA ARG A 220 -11.33 11.53 -1.70
C ARG A 220 -10.66 11.63 -0.33
N PHE A 221 -11.34 11.18 0.71
CA PHE A 221 -10.83 11.17 2.09
C PHE A 221 -10.33 12.54 2.58
N GLY A 222 -10.89 13.63 2.03
CA GLY A 222 -10.43 14.99 2.32
C GLY A 222 -9.10 15.38 1.65
N MET A 223 -8.67 14.63 0.62
CA MET A 223 -7.50 14.97 -0.20
C MET A 223 -7.91 15.87 -1.36
N LEU A 224 -7.10 16.88 -1.63
CA LEU A 224 -7.18 17.74 -2.80
C LEU A 224 -6.04 17.39 -3.76
N VAL A 225 -6.37 17.30 -5.06
CA VAL A 225 -5.41 16.86 -6.10
C VAL A 225 -4.16 17.73 -6.09
N ASP A 226 -4.30 19.06 -6.04
CA ASP A 226 -3.13 19.95 -6.10
C ASP A 226 -2.29 19.85 -4.83
N GLU A 227 -2.87 19.68 -3.64
CA GLU A 227 -2.12 19.45 -2.40
C GLU A 227 -1.34 18.13 -2.48
N ILE A 228 -1.94 17.06 -2.99
CA ILE A 228 -1.25 15.79 -3.13
C ILE A 228 -0.17 15.82 -4.22
N ARG A 229 -0.35 16.59 -5.28
CA ARG A 229 0.70 16.84 -6.28
C ARG A 229 1.89 17.61 -5.65
N GLU A 230 1.62 18.51 -4.72
CA GLU A 230 2.67 19.23 -3.99
C GLU A 230 3.42 18.31 -3.02
N VAL A 231 2.71 17.49 -2.22
CA VAL A 231 3.31 16.46 -1.36
C VAL A 231 4.14 15.47 -2.20
N PHE A 232 3.62 15.04 -3.34
CA PHE A 232 4.35 14.19 -4.30
C PHE A 232 5.69 14.87 -4.73
N ALA A 233 5.64 16.14 -5.10
CA ALA A 233 6.84 16.88 -5.49
C ALA A 233 7.85 17.01 -4.34
N TRP A 234 7.40 17.22 -3.10
CA TRP A 234 8.27 17.23 -1.91
C TRP A 234 8.93 15.87 -1.66
N LEU A 235 8.19 14.78 -1.79
CA LEU A 235 8.74 13.43 -1.67
C LEU A 235 9.83 13.17 -2.73
N VAL A 236 9.59 13.59 -3.97
CA VAL A 236 10.59 13.49 -5.04
C VAL A 236 11.83 14.37 -4.73
N ALA A 237 11.61 15.62 -4.35
CA ALA A 237 12.69 16.57 -4.06
C ALA A 237 13.54 16.15 -2.86
N SER A 238 12.98 15.41 -1.91
CA SER A 238 13.71 14.89 -0.75
C SER A 238 14.87 13.96 -1.12
N GLY A 239 14.81 13.30 -2.28
CA GLY A 239 15.78 12.27 -2.70
C GLY A 239 15.78 11.02 -1.81
N LYS A 240 14.79 10.89 -0.90
CA LYS A 240 14.69 9.84 0.12
C LYS A 240 13.75 8.70 -0.26
N VAL A 241 12.83 8.92 -1.20
CA VAL A 241 11.82 7.96 -1.66
C VAL A 241 12.24 7.35 -2.99
N ASP A 242 12.01 6.06 -3.17
CA ASP A 242 12.36 5.30 -4.38
C ASP A 242 11.14 5.06 -5.27
N LEU A 243 9.95 4.95 -4.67
CA LEU A 243 8.70 4.61 -5.32
C LEU A 243 7.54 5.40 -4.71
N ILE A 244 6.68 5.97 -5.54
CA ILE A 244 5.38 6.49 -5.11
C ILE A 244 4.29 5.64 -5.75
N ASP A 245 3.39 5.05 -4.94
CA ASP A 245 2.23 4.24 -5.38
C ASP A 245 0.96 5.09 -5.29
N MET A 246 0.44 5.49 -6.46
CA MET A 246 -0.79 6.28 -6.53
C MET A 246 -2.01 5.37 -6.61
N SER A 247 -2.85 5.43 -5.57
CA SER A 247 -4.13 4.71 -5.53
C SER A 247 -5.23 5.54 -6.19
N LEU A 248 -5.40 5.38 -7.52
CA LEU A 248 -6.29 6.21 -8.35
C LEU A 248 -7.75 5.75 -8.33
N TRP A 249 -8.07 4.60 -7.68
CA TRP A 249 -9.38 3.94 -7.69
C TRP A 249 -9.77 3.39 -9.08
N ASP A 250 -9.57 4.18 -10.12
CA ASP A 250 -9.69 3.82 -11.54
C ASP A 250 -8.62 4.61 -12.29
N VAL A 251 -7.67 3.92 -12.91
CA VAL A 251 -6.51 4.55 -13.58
C VAL A 251 -6.89 5.30 -14.86
N PHE A 252 -8.08 5.05 -15.39
CA PHE A 252 -8.58 5.65 -16.64
C PHE A 252 -9.69 6.68 -16.44
N LYS A 253 -9.93 7.10 -15.19
CA LYS A 253 -10.96 8.10 -14.91
C LYS A 253 -10.40 9.52 -14.99
N GLU A 254 -11.31 10.48 -15.19
CA GLU A 254 -11.06 11.89 -14.98
C GLU A 254 -11.02 12.24 -13.49
N ALA A 255 -10.33 13.32 -13.14
CA ALA A 255 -10.37 13.88 -11.80
C ALA A 255 -11.79 14.34 -11.43
N HIS A 256 -12.14 14.18 -10.16
CA HIS A 256 -13.47 14.61 -9.67
C HIS A 256 -13.54 16.11 -9.37
N GLU A 257 -12.38 16.73 -9.07
CA GLU A 257 -12.34 18.14 -8.71
C GLU A 257 -12.65 19.04 -9.93
N PRO A 258 -13.53 20.03 -9.81
CA PRO A 258 -13.94 20.92 -10.90
C PRO A 258 -12.75 21.62 -11.56
N GLU A 259 -11.71 21.96 -10.79
CA GLU A 259 -10.48 22.63 -11.25
C GLU A 259 -9.68 21.76 -12.23
N HIS A 260 -9.92 20.46 -12.19
CA HIS A 260 -9.28 19.45 -13.03
C HIS A 260 -10.24 18.75 -13.98
N ALA A 261 -11.46 19.29 -14.18
CA ALA A 261 -12.46 18.72 -15.08
C ALA A 261 -11.90 18.45 -16.48
N GLY A 262 -12.19 17.27 -17.02
CA GLY A 262 -11.72 16.83 -18.34
C GLY A 262 -10.27 16.36 -18.39
N LYS A 263 -9.53 16.37 -17.26
CA LYS A 263 -8.16 15.85 -17.20
C LYS A 263 -8.17 14.42 -16.64
N GLN A 264 -7.44 13.52 -17.29
CA GLN A 264 -7.23 12.19 -16.74
C GLN A 264 -6.43 12.29 -15.45
N LEU A 265 -6.93 11.64 -14.39
CA LEU A 265 -6.28 11.70 -13.08
C LEU A 265 -4.83 11.15 -13.11
N LEU A 266 -4.58 10.11 -13.91
CA LEU A 266 -3.26 9.55 -14.13
C LEU A 266 -2.29 10.59 -14.73
N ASP A 267 -2.73 11.37 -15.72
CA ASP A 267 -1.88 12.36 -16.41
C ASP A 267 -1.39 13.46 -15.47
N LEU A 268 -2.19 13.81 -14.45
CA LEU A 268 -1.81 14.80 -13.44
C LEU A 268 -0.59 14.39 -12.62
N PHE A 269 -0.31 13.08 -12.50
CA PHE A 269 0.83 12.55 -11.76
C PHE A 269 1.97 12.08 -12.66
N THR A 270 1.68 11.52 -13.83
CA THR A 270 2.72 11.14 -14.80
C THR A 270 3.45 12.34 -15.37
N SER A 271 2.80 13.51 -15.44
CA SER A 271 3.40 14.78 -15.90
C SER A 271 4.37 15.41 -14.90
N ILE A 272 4.40 14.98 -13.64
CA ILE A 272 5.32 15.54 -12.64
C ILE A 272 6.74 14.99 -12.88
N PRO A 273 7.78 15.86 -13.02
CA PRO A 273 9.16 15.41 -13.13
C PRO A 273 9.56 14.61 -11.88
N ARG A 274 9.97 13.35 -12.03
CA ARG A 274 10.23 12.44 -10.91
C ARG A 274 11.70 12.06 -10.71
N GLY A 275 12.58 12.44 -11.65
CA GLY A 275 13.98 12.01 -11.61
C GLY A 275 14.10 10.49 -11.55
N ASN A 276 14.73 9.97 -10.50
CA ASN A 276 14.89 8.53 -10.28
C ASN A 276 13.74 7.86 -9.53
N VAL A 277 12.78 8.63 -9.00
CA VAL A 277 11.63 8.07 -8.27
C VAL A 277 10.67 7.41 -9.26
N LYS A 278 10.28 6.17 -8.99
CA LYS A 278 9.36 5.42 -9.83
C LYS A 278 7.91 5.67 -9.42
N LEU A 279 7.01 5.54 -10.38
CA LEU A 279 5.57 5.70 -10.18
C LEU A 279 4.87 4.37 -10.39
N ALA A 280 4.27 3.82 -9.32
CA ALA A 280 3.30 2.75 -9.39
C ALA A 280 1.89 3.32 -9.39
N VAL A 281 0.96 2.66 -10.07
CA VAL A 281 -0.44 3.07 -10.11
C VAL A 281 -1.37 1.89 -9.90
N ALA A 282 -2.39 2.09 -9.06
CA ALA A 282 -3.41 1.11 -8.74
C ALA A 282 -4.81 1.65 -9.05
N GLY A 283 -5.66 0.82 -9.63
CA GLY A 283 -7.07 1.14 -9.86
C GLY A 283 -7.65 0.48 -11.10
N LYS A 284 -8.45 -0.58 -10.91
CA LYS A 284 -9.17 -1.31 -11.97
C LYS A 284 -8.31 -1.81 -13.14
N ILE A 285 -7.02 -2.02 -12.96
CA ILE A 285 -6.19 -2.71 -13.94
C ILE A 285 -6.62 -4.17 -13.91
N ALA A 286 -7.34 -4.61 -14.94
CA ALA A 286 -7.99 -5.91 -14.97
C ALA A 286 -7.40 -6.85 -16.03
N THR A 287 -6.83 -6.32 -17.10
CA THR A 287 -6.30 -7.08 -18.24
C THR A 287 -4.82 -6.78 -18.48
N PRO A 288 -4.09 -7.65 -19.22
CA PRO A 288 -2.74 -7.34 -19.69
C PRO A 288 -2.66 -6.03 -20.48
N GLN A 289 -3.69 -5.73 -21.28
CA GLN A 289 -3.77 -4.50 -22.06
C GLN A 289 -3.91 -3.26 -21.17
N ASP A 290 -4.70 -3.33 -20.09
CA ASP A 290 -4.78 -2.24 -19.11
C ASP A 290 -3.42 -2.00 -18.47
N ALA A 291 -2.72 -3.08 -18.08
CA ALA A 291 -1.39 -2.99 -17.48
C ALA A 291 -0.38 -2.36 -18.45
N GLN A 292 -0.38 -2.76 -19.73
CA GLN A 292 0.50 -2.14 -20.74
C GLN A 292 0.13 -0.67 -20.97
N LYS A 293 -1.17 -0.37 -21.05
CA LYS A 293 -1.66 0.99 -21.29
C LYS A 293 -1.22 1.98 -20.20
N VAL A 294 -1.23 1.61 -18.93
CA VAL A 294 -0.74 2.53 -17.86
C VAL A 294 0.76 2.77 -17.96
N ILE A 295 1.55 1.78 -18.41
CA ILE A 295 2.98 1.96 -18.68
C ILE A 295 3.19 2.91 -19.88
N ASP A 296 2.42 2.74 -20.95
CA ASP A 296 2.49 3.61 -22.12
C ASP A 296 2.06 5.06 -21.80
N LEU A 297 1.19 5.26 -20.80
CA LEU A 297 0.79 6.56 -20.28
C LEU A 297 1.79 7.16 -19.26
N GLY A 298 2.93 6.51 -19.03
CA GLY A 298 4.04 7.06 -18.27
C GLY A 298 4.16 6.59 -16.82
N ALA A 299 3.36 5.62 -16.36
CA ALA A 299 3.63 4.89 -15.13
C ALA A 299 4.83 3.95 -15.30
N ASP A 300 5.53 3.64 -14.23
CA ASP A 300 6.64 2.68 -14.25
C ASP A 300 6.18 1.26 -13.88
N ILE A 301 5.14 1.13 -13.06
CA ILE A 301 4.68 -0.13 -12.45
C ILE A 301 3.15 -0.18 -12.44
N ALA A 302 2.59 -1.30 -12.84
CA ALA A 302 1.17 -1.63 -12.73
C ALA A 302 0.90 -2.42 -11.45
N THR A 303 0.11 -1.84 -10.52
CA THR A 303 -0.24 -2.44 -9.22
C THR A 303 -1.59 -3.15 -9.33
N LEU A 304 -1.59 -4.47 -9.14
CA LEU A 304 -2.78 -5.30 -9.29
C LEU A 304 -3.36 -5.73 -7.93
N GLY A 305 -4.65 -5.44 -7.73
CA GLY A 305 -5.44 -5.94 -6.60
C GLY A 305 -6.33 -7.12 -7.02
N ARG A 306 -7.51 -6.86 -7.54
CA ARG A 306 -8.50 -7.89 -7.92
C ARG A 306 -7.95 -8.89 -8.95
N GLY A 307 -7.15 -8.43 -9.90
CA GLY A 307 -6.49 -9.32 -10.86
C GLY A 307 -5.59 -10.35 -10.18
N ALA A 308 -4.88 -9.95 -9.10
CA ALA A 308 -4.04 -10.85 -8.32
C ALA A 308 -4.86 -11.80 -7.40
N ILE A 309 -6.08 -11.43 -6.98
CA ILE A 309 -7.00 -12.33 -6.26
C ILE A 309 -7.49 -13.43 -7.19
N LEU A 310 -7.86 -13.07 -8.42
CA LEU A 310 -8.42 -13.99 -9.41
C LEU A 310 -7.37 -14.86 -10.10
N HIS A 311 -6.12 -14.40 -10.16
CA HIS A 311 -5.00 -15.07 -10.81
C HIS A 311 -3.71 -14.81 -10.03
N HIS A 312 -3.28 -15.76 -9.19
CA HIS A 312 -1.99 -15.66 -8.48
C HIS A 312 -0.82 -15.54 -9.46
N ASP A 313 -0.99 -16.06 -10.66
CA ASP A 313 -0.01 -16.14 -11.73
C ASP A 313 -0.30 -15.18 -12.91
N PHE A 314 -1.01 -14.07 -12.63
CA PHE A 314 -1.35 -13.06 -13.65
C PHE A 314 -0.13 -12.63 -14.50
N PRO A 315 1.04 -12.29 -13.91
CA PRO A 315 2.20 -11.94 -14.71
C PRO A 315 2.71 -13.09 -15.59
N ASN A 316 2.75 -14.32 -15.09
CA ASN A 316 3.19 -15.47 -15.86
C ASN A 316 2.23 -15.77 -17.03
N LYS A 317 0.91 -15.67 -16.82
CA LYS A 317 -0.09 -15.79 -17.87
C LYS A 317 0.05 -14.71 -18.93
N THR A 318 0.24 -13.45 -18.50
CA THR A 318 0.50 -12.32 -19.40
C THR A 318 1.77 -12.54 -20.24
N LYS A 319 2.81 -13.14 -19.64
CA LYS A 319 4.05 -13.45 -20.36
C LYS A 319 3.85 -14.54 -21.41
N ALA A 320 3.06 -15.56 -21.09
CA ALA A 320 2.76 -16.66 -22.01
C ALA A 320 1.81 -16.24 -23.13
N ASP A 321 0.81 -15.42 -22.81
CA ASP A 321 -0.17 -14.87 -23.74
C ASP A 321 -0.53 -13.42 -23.36
N PRO A 322 -0.01 -12.42 -24.09
CA PRO A 322 -0.34 -11.01 -23.84
C PRO A 322 -1.83 -10.66 -24.00
N HIS A 323 -2.61 -11.56 -24.59
CA HIS A 323 -4.04 -11.39 -24.84
C HIS A 323 -4.91 -12.31 -24.00
N PHE A 324 -4.34 -12.99 -22.97
CA PHE A 324 -5.16 -13.86 -22.14
C PHE A 324 -6.33 -13.09 -21.52
N THR A 325 -7.48 -13.76 -21.47
CA THR A 325 -8.69 -13.18 -20.89
C THR A 325 -8.79 -13.58 -19.41
N PRO A 326 -8.69 -12.63 -18.47
CA PRO A 326 -8.87 -12.90 -17.06
C PRO A 326 -10.29 -13.38 -16.73
N ARG A 327 -10.43 -14.09 -15.60
CA ARG A 327 -11.74 -14.53 -15.09
C ARG A 327 -12.64 -13.34 -14.84
N THR A 328 -13.90 -13.50 -15.21
CA THR A 328 -14.96 -12.54 -14.89
C THR A 328 -15.61 -12.87 -13.55
N LEU A 329 -16.09 -11.84 -12.86
CA LEU A 329 -16.87 -11.99 -11.62
C LEU A 329 -18.36 -12.22 -11.93
N PRO A 330 -19.10 -12.96 -11.07
CA PRO A 330 -18.62 -13.65 -9.88
C PRO A 330 -17.87 -14.95 -10.18
N VAL A 331 -17.04 -15.41 -9.24
CA VAL A 331 -16.35 -16.71 -9.30
C VAL A 331 -16.79 -17.62 -8.14
N ALA A 332 -16.70 -18.92 -8.32
CA ALA A 332 -16.95 -19.89 -7.25
C ALA A 332 -15.86 -19.79 -6.16
N ALA A 333 -16.22 -20.08 -4.91
CA ALA A 333 -15.28 -20.07 -3.78
C ALA A 333 -14.08 -21.01 -3.97
N GLU A 334 -14.29 -22.15 -4.65
CA GLU A 334 -13.24 -23.11 -4.99
C GLU A 334 -12.16 -22.53 -5.88
N VAL A 335 -12.55 -21.62 -6.79
CA VAL A 335 -11.59 -20.89 -7.63
C VAL A 335 -10.67 -20.03 -6.74
N LEU A 336 -11.24 -19.33 -5.76
CA LEU A 336 -10.44 -18.49 -4.85
C LEU A 336 -9.50 -19.35 -3.98
N ARG A 337 -9.97 -20.52 -3.50
CA ARG A 337 -9.12 -21.47 -2.76
C ARG A 337 -7.95 -21.98 -3.62
N SER A 338 -8.23 -22.30 -4.89
CA SER A 338 -7.18 -22.73 -5.83
C SER A 338 -6.17 -21.62 -6.14
N GLU A 339 -6.58 -20.36 -6.00
CA GLU A 339 -5.71 -19.18 -6.09
C GLU A 339 -4.98 -18.85 -4.77
N GLY A 340 -5.09 -19.72 -3.74
CA GLY A 340 -4.35 -19.62 -2.49
C GLY A 340 -5.01 -18.77 -1.41
N LEU A 341 -6.30 -18.42 -1.55
CA LEU A 341 -7.03 -17.76 -0.48
C LEU A 341 -7.39 -18.77 0.60
N SER A 342 -7.10 -18.44 1.85
CA SER A 342 -7.61 -19.19 3.01
C SER A 342 -9.08 -18.88 3.28
N GLU A 343 -9.76 -19.67 4.12
CA GLU A 343 -11.18 -19.44 4.41
C GLU A 343 -11.51 -18.05 4.94
N PRO A 344 -10.72 -17.42 5.85
CA PRO A 344 -10.97 -16.06 6.25
C PRO A 344 -11.00 -15.08 5.07
N PHE A 345 -10.09 -15.22 4.11
CA PHE A 345 -10.05 -14.33 2.94
C PHE A 345 -11.18 -14.65 1.95
N VAL A 346 -11.51 -15.91 1.72
CA VAL A 346 -12.70 -16.30 0.92
C VAL A 346 -13.97 -15.69 1.52
N ASN A 347 -14.13 -15.79 2.85
CA ASN A 347 -15.28 -15.21 3.53
C ASN A 347 -15.31 -13.68 3.45
N TYR A 348 -14.15 -13.02 3.52
CA TYR A 348 -14.05 -11.58 3.27
C TYR A 348 -14.47 -11.22 1.83
N MET A 349 -14.09 -12.03 0.83
CA MET A 349 -14.52 -11.79 -0.56
C MET A 349 -16.03 -11.94 -0.76
N LYS A 350 -16.72 -12.74 0.02
CA LYS A 350 -18.20 -12.87 -0.02
C LYS A 350 -18.92 -11.60 0.44
N VAL A 351 -18.27 -10.74 1.24
CA VAL A 351 -18.84 -9.45 1.67
C VAL A 351 -18.99 -8.49 0.47
N TRP A 352 -18.19 -8.69 -0.57
CA TRP A 352 -18.24 -7.86 -1.77
C TRP A 352 -19.29 -8.41 -2.76
N THR A 353 -20.42 -7.70 -2.86
CA THR A 353 -21.51 -8.09 -3.76
C THR A 353 -21.01 -8.38 -5.17
N GLY A 354 -21.34 -9.56 -5.69
CA GLY A 354 -20.96 -9.98 -7.04
C GLY A 354 -19.51 -10.42 -7.19
N PHE A 355 -18.77 -10.67 -6.08
CA PHE A 355 -17.40 -11.20 -6.16
C PHE A 355 -17.39 -12.73 -6.14
N VAL A 356 -18.12 -13.35 -5.23
CA VAL A 356 -18.24 -14.82 -5.11
C VAL A 356 -19.64 -15.24 -5.50
N SER A 357 -19.75 -16.26 -6.37
CA SER A 357 -21.05 -16.88 -6.69
C SER A 357 -21.56 -17.68 -5.50
N GLU A 358 -22.89 -17.75 -5.36
CA GLU A 358 -23.58 -18.59 -4.38
C GLU A 358 -23.32 -20.08 -4.63
#